data_fe397e15354c9596d5ac3d9624c1faa2
#
_entry.id   fe397e15354c9596d5ac3d9624c1faa2
#
_cell.length_a   1.000
_cell.length_b   1.000
_cell.length_c   1.000
_cell.angle_alpha   90.00
_cell.angle_beta   90.00
_cell.angle_gamma   90.00
#
_symmetry.space_group_name_H-M   'P 1'
#
loop_
_entity.id
_entity.type
_entity.pdbx_description
1 polymer ?
#
loop_
_entity_poly.entity_id
_entity_poly.type
_entity_poly.pdbx_seq_one_letter_code
_entity_poly.pdbx_strand_id
1 'polypeptide(L)'
;DQGHHGEQGPGGVDLRPGVVLGRVGVGLAASVALQAQRQFAALAGESAVLVQQRELGAHTLSFANALRAALRGDPDVILVGEIRDADTARIAVQSALTGHFVLSSLHGTDSAAALHRLLDMGIEAFLIASSVMGVIGQRLLRRICDSCKQPYKPDAEEMALFQHHLPKSGKTLFFHGAGCNDCSQTGYRDRIGVYELLKISPAIRQLVVEHATTERVRQCAIDEGMRPMIAEAIKLVDSDITTVAEVIRTLYVA
;
A
#
# COMPACT_ATOMS: atom_id res chain seq x y z
N ASP A 1 -27.55 -34.57 33.22
CA ASP A 1 -27.71 -34.05 31.87
C ASP A 1 -27.80 -32.54 31.92
N GLN A 2 -26.68 -31.87 31.85
CA GLN A 2 -26.60 -30.43 31.66
C GLN A 2 -25.63 -30.18 30.50
N GLY A 3 -26.22 -29.84 29.37
CA GLY A 3 -25.48 -29.45 28.15
C GLY A 3 -24.76 -28.13 28.33
N HIS A 4 -23.44 -28.14 28.26
CA HIS A 4 -22.64 -26.93 28.08
C HIS A 4 -22.70 -26.48 26.61
N HIS A 5 -23.47 -25.43 26.36
CA HIS A 5 -23.32 -24.64 25.13
C HIS A 5 -22.04 -23.82 25.23
N GLY A 6 -21.03 -24.20 24.46
CA GLY A 6 -19.85 -23.41 24.27
C GLY A 6 -20.17 -22.18 23.41
N GLU A 7 -20.11 -20.99 24.00
CA GLU A 7 -20.10 -19.73 23.29
C GLU A 7 -18.80 -19.62 22.48
N GLN A 8 -18.91 -19.62 21.13
CA GLN A 8 -17.84 -19.24 20.26
C GLN A 8 -17.68 -17.72 20.36
N GLY A 9 -16.62 -17.29 21.02
CA GLY A 9 -16.20 -15.89 21.04
C GLY A 9 -15.85 -15.36 19.61
N PRO A 10 -15.89 -14.04 19.40
CA PRO A 10 -15.62 -13.45 18.09
C PRO A 10 -14.23 -13.84 17.60
N GLY A 11 -14.16 -14.34 16.36
CA GLY A 11 -12.98 -14.91 15.76
C GLY A 11 -11.76 -13.98 15.90
N GLY A 12 -10.75 -14.44 16.62
CA GLY A 12 -9.47 -13.78 16.73
C GLY A 12 -8.85 -13.62 15.34
N VAL A 13 -8.37 -12.43 15.02
CA VAL A 13 -7.59 -12.19 13.80
C VAL A 13 -6.30 -12.99 13.93
N ASP A 14 -6.14 -14.03 13.12
CA ASP A 14 -4.92 -14.85 13.07
C ASP A 14 -3.79 -13.98 12.44
N LEU A 15 -3.08 -13.25 13.30
CA LEU A 15 -1.92 -12.43 12.93
C LEU A 15 -0.72 -13.36 12.70
N ARG A 16 -0.65 -13.97 11.52
CA ARG A 16 0.54 -14.75 11.15
C ARG A 16 1.74 -13.83 11.03
N PRO A 17 2.94 -14.26 11.50
CA PRO A 17 4.15 -13.46 11.35
C PRO A 17 4.45 -13.18 9.87
N GLY A 18 4.82 -11.95 9.55
CA GLY A 18 5.13 -11.53 8.19
C GLY A 18 5.35 -10.02 8.06
N VAL A 19 5.88 -9.61 6.93
CA VAL A 19 6.05 -8.20 6.55
C VAL A 19 4.97 -7.80 5.57
N VAL A 20 4.24 -6.73 5.86
CA VAL A 20 3.37 -6.06 4.90
C VAL A 20 4.04 -4.76 4.49
N LEU A 21 4.32 -4.63 3.21
CA LEU A 21 4.96 -3.44 2.64
C LEU A 21 3.91 -2.59 1.95
N GLY A 22 3.94 -1.29 2.23
CA GLY A 22 3.07 -0.31 1.58
C GLY A 22 3.87 0.89 1.10
N ARG A 23 3.51 1.44 -0.06
CA ARG A 23 4.08 2.71 -0.51
C ARG A 23 3.24 3.85 0.01
N VAL A 24 3.87 4.73 0.78
CA VAL A 24 3.31 6.01 1.18
C VAL A 24 4.05 7.12 0.45
N GLY A 25 3.32 7.99 -0.23
CA GLY A 25 3.89 9.16 -0.87
C GLY A 25 4.59 10.06 0.17
N VAL A 26 5.64 10.76 -0.26
CA VAL A 26 6.42 11.69 0.56
C VAL A 26 5.47 12.65 1.30
N GLY A 27 5.48 12.62 2.62
CA GLY A 27 4.66 13.47 3.49
C GLY A 27 3.58 12.74 4.31
N LEU A 28 3.27 11.47 4.02
CA LEU A 28 2.23 10.72 4.74
C LEU A 28 2.77 9.72 5.78
N ALA A 29 4.07 9.47 5.86
CA ALA A 29 4.63 8.46 6.75
C ALA A 29 4.21 8.66 8.23
N ALA A 30 4.21 9.88 8.72
CA ALA A 30 3.76 10.19 10.09
C ALA A 30 2.23 10.05 10.24
N SER A 31 1.44 10.44 9.25
CA SER A 31 -0.03 10.33 9.31
C SER A 31 -0.52 8.90 9.16
N VAL A 32 0.14 8.09 8.33
CA VAL A 32 -0.17 6.65 8.19
C VAL A 32 0.24 5.88 9.45
N ALA A 33 1.40 6.18 10.04
CA ALA A 33 1.79 5.63 11.32
C ALA A 33 0.77 5.97 12.41
N LEU A 34 0.33 7.23 12.49
CA LEU A 34 -0.68 7.67 13.45
C LEU A 34 -2.07 7.07 13.15
N GLN A 35 -2.42 6.90 11.90
CA GLN A 35 -3.69 6.29 11.49
C GLN A 35 -3.68 4.78 11.69
N ALA A 36 -2.58 4.09 11.39
CA ALA A 36 -2.37 2.69 11.74
C ALA A 36 -2.45 2.49 13.27
N GLN A 37 -1.81 3.35 14.05
CA GLN A 37 -1.89 3.35 15.52
C GLN A 37 -3.34 3.43 16.02
N ARG A 38 -4.14 4.35 15.45
CA ARG A 38 -5.56 4.52 15.80
C ARG A 38 -6.40 3.30 15.40
N GLN A 39 -6.12 2.72 14.22
CA GLN A 39 -6.82 1.53 13.75
C GLN A 39 -6.45 0.29 14.55
N PHE A 40 -5.18 0.09 14.90
CA PHE A 40 -4.76 -1.00 15.78
C PHE A 40 -5.36 -0.86 17.19
N ALA A 41 -5.39 0.34 17.76
CA ALA A 41 -6.06 0.59 19.03
C ALA A 41 -7.57 0.30 18.96
N ALA A 42 -8.23 0.63 17.86
CA ALA A 42 -9.64 0.35 17.64
C ALA A 42 -9.93 -1.15 17.40
N LEU A 43 -9.02 -1.88 16.74
CA LEU A 43 -9.14 -3.33 16.49
C LEU A 43 -8.84 -4.16 17.74
N ALA A 44 -8.03 -3.64 18.67
CA ALA A 44 -7.67 -4.31 19.93
C ALA A 44 -8.80 -4.25 20.98
N GLY A 45 -9.89 -3.54 20.68
CA GLY A 45 -11.00 -3.37 21.63
C GLY A 45 -10.57 -2.59 22.89
N GLU A 46 -11.29 -2.79 24.00
CA GLU A 46 -10.97 -2.18 25.30
C GLU A 46 -9.69 -2.73 25.98
N SER A 47 -8.99 -3.67 25.36
CA SER A 47 -7.72 -4.18 25.86
C SER A 47 -6.65 -3.11 25.76
N ALA A 48 -5.95 -2.85 26.86
CA ALA A 48 -4.88 -1.86 26.93
C ALA A 48 -3.70 -2.25 26.00
N VAL A 49 -3.64 -1.64 24.83
CA VAL A 49 -2.50 -1.81 23.91
C VAL A 49 -1.38 -0.87 24.35
N LEU A 50 -0.24 -1.42 24.75
CA LEU A 50 0.94 -0.64 25.05
C LEU A 50 1.63 -0.24 23.74
N VAL A 51 1.56 1.05 23.38
CA VAL A 51 2.24 1.59 22.21
C VAL A 51 3.49 2.36 22.62
N GLN A 52 4.64 1.96 22.05
CA GLN A 52 5.89 2.70 22.19
C GLN A 52 6.25 3.36 20.86
N GLN A 53 6.44 4.66 20.85
CA GLN A 53 6.87 5.43 19.69
C GLN A 53 8.29 5.94 19.87
N ARG A 54 9.12 5.81 18.83
CA ARG A 54 10.49 6.36 18.79
C ARG A 54 10.70 7.11 17.49
N GLU A 55 11.27 8.29 17.59
CA GLU A 55 11.54 9.19 16.46
C GLU A 55 13.03 9.32 16.22
N LEU A 56 13.42 9.34 14.94
CA LEU A 56 14.80 9.62 14.54
C LEU A 56 15.22 11.03 14.96
N GLY A 57 16.41 11.14 15.50
CA GLY A 57 16.99 12.40 15.98
C GLY A 57 16.56 12.77 17.40
N ALA A 58 15.34 12.46 17.82
CA ALA A 58 14.86 12.74 19.18
C ALA A 58 15.13 11.57 20.14
N HIS A 59 14.86 10.33 19.72
CA HIS A 59 14.90 9.15 20.59
C HIS A 59 15.91 8.09 20.13
N THR A 60 16.34 8.14 18.88
CA THR A 60 17.28 7.18 18.28
C THR A 60 18.03 7.79 17.11
N LEU A 61 19.24 7.29 16.85
CA LEU A 61 20.09 7.75 15.75
C LEU A 61 19.78 7.07 14.41
N SER A 62 19.13 5.89 14.44
CA SER A 62 18.77 5.15 13.23
C SER A 62 17.55 4.23 13.46
N PHE A 63 16.84 3.91 12.40
CA PHE A 63 15.77 2.90 12.45
C PHE A 63 16.28 1.54 12.88
N ALA A 64 17.47 1.13 12.40
CA ALA A 64 18.09 -0.13 12.79
C ALA A 64 18.33 -0.22 14.31
N ASN A 65 18.84 0.85 14.94
CA ASN A 65 19.06 0.91 16.39
C ASN A 65 17.74 0.87 17.17
N ALA A 66 16.75 1.64 16.72
CA ALA A 66 15.42 1.63 17.31
C ALA A 66 14.78 0.24 17.27
N LEU A 67 14.89 -0.43 16.13
CA LEU A 67 14.32 -1.75 15.90
C LEU A 67 14.96 -2.82 16.79
N ARG A 68 16.32 -2.85 16.87
CA ARG A 68 17.03 -3.73 17.80
C ARG A 68 16.65 -3.52 19.26
N ALA A 69 16.39 -2.29 19.66
CA ALA A 69 15.95 -1.98 21.02
C ALA A 69 14.47 -2.36 21.24
N ALA A 70 13.60 -2.19 20.25
CA ALA A 70 12.19 -2.54 20.32
C ALA A 70 12.00 -4.05 20.47
N LEU A 71 12.78 -4.87 19.77
CA LEU A 71 12.72 -6.33 19.84
C LEU A 71 12.98 -6.91 21.23
N ARG A 72 13.72 -6.17 22.09
CA ARG A 72 13.95 -6.59 23.49
C ARG A 72 12.72 -6.41 24.38
N GLY A 73 11.72 -5.70 23.91
CA GLY A 73 10.44 -5.49 24.61
C GLY A 73 9.36 -6.50 24.23
N ASP A 74 9.70 -7.53 23.43
CA ASP A 74 8.81 -8.59 22.95
C ASP A 74 7.49 -8.05 22.36
N PRO A 75 7.53 -7.22 21.31
CA PRO A 75 6.33 -6.63 20.73
C PRO A 75 5.65 -7.60 19.76
N ASP A 76 4.33 -7.70 19.78
CA ASP A 76 3.58 -8.48 18.78
C ASP A 76 3.63 -7.83 17.40
N VAL A 77 3.57 -6.50 17.34
CA VAL A 77 3.51 -5.72 16.10
C VAL A 77 4.58 -4.64 16.09
N ILE A 78 5.31 -4.55 15.00
CA ILE A 78 6.35 -3.56 14.78
C ILE A 78 5.99 -2.72 13.55
N LEU A 79 5.90 -1.40 13.71
CA LEU A 79 5.76 -0.46 12.59
C LEU A 79 7.08 0.28 12.38
N VAL A 80 7.76 0.00 11.28
CA VAL A 80 8.93 0.75 10.81
C VAL A 80 8.45 1.82 9.84
N GLY A 81 8.62 3.09 10.15
CA GLY A 81 8.10 4.19 9.34
C GLY A 81 8.49 4.08 7.87
N GLU A 82 9.75 3.74 7.60
CA GLU A 82 10.25 3.42 6.25
C GLU A 82 11.54 2.61 6.31
N ILE A 83 11.78 1.81 5.26
CA ILE A 83 13.03 1.11 5.03
C ILE A 83 13.78 1.83 3.93
N ARG A 84 14.94 2.41 4.27
CA ARG A 84 15.82 3.13 3.32
C ARG A 84 17.15 2.45 3.09
N ASP A 85 17.56 1.58 4.00
CA ASP A 85 18.88 0.97 4.05
C ASP A 85 18.82 -0.53 4.30
N ALA A 86 19.88 -1.23 3.90
CA ALA A 86 20.01 -2.67 4.02
C ALA A 86 19.96 -3.19 5.47
N ASP A 87 20.51 -2.43 6.42
CA ASP A 87 20.51 -2.84 7.84
C ASP A 87 19.11 -2.85 8.42
N THR A 88 18.34 -1.79 8.17
CA THR A 88 16.93 -1.71 8.58
C THR A 88 16.11 -2.81 7.91
N ALA A 89 16.31 -3.04 6.59
CA ALA A 89 15.62 -4.10 5.84
C ALA A 89 15.90 -5.48 6.44
N ARG A 90 17.18 -5.79 6.72
CA ARG A 90 17.60 -7.08 7.28
C ARG A 90 16.97 -7.33 8.65
N ILE A 91 16.98 -6.34 9.54
CA ILE A 91 16.39 -6.49 10.88
C ILE A 91 14.87 -6.66 10.78
N ALA A 92 14.20 -5.89 9.93
CA ALA A 92 12.75 -6.00 9.72
C ALA A 92 12.34 -7.40 9.23
N VAL A 93 13.06 -7.93 8.22
CA VAL A 93 12.85 -9.28 7.68
C VAL A 93 13.12 -10.36 8.74
N GLN A 94 14.23 -10.25 9.47
CA GLN A 94 14.54 -11.18 10.55
C GLN A 94 13.51 -11.15 11.68
N SER A 95 13.02 -9.96 12.04
CA SER A 95 11.95 -9.83 13.03
C SER A 95 10.67 -10.54 12.59
N ALA A 96 10.31 -10.42 11.32
CA ALA A 96 9.15 -11.14 10.77
C ALA A 96 9.33 -12.66 10.81
N LEU A 97 10.54 -13.16 10.56
CA LEU A 97 10.85 -14.60 10.63
C LEU A 97 10.83 -15.14 12.07
N THR A 98 11.08 -14.29 13.06
CA THR A 98 11.05 -14.67 14.50
C THR A 98 9.68 -14.50 15.15
N GLY A 99 8.63 -14.23 14.37
CA GLY A 99 7.24 -14.27 14.87
C GLY A 99 6.56 -12.92 15.02
N HIS A 100 7.27 -11.81 14.77
CA HIS A 100 6.67 -10.47 14.88
C HIS A 100 5.90 -10.11 13.61
N PHE A 101 4.76 -9.45 13.76
CA PHE A 101 4.07 -8.84 12.63
C PHE A 101 4.69 -7.48 12.29
N VAL A 102 5.38 -7.40 11.17
CA VAL A 102 6.13 -6.20 10.77
C VAL A 102 5.42 -5.45 9.65
N LEU A 103 5.14 -4.18 9.88
CA LEU A 103 4.63 -3.23 8.92
C LEU A 103 5.70 -2.22 8.57
N SER A 104 5.86 -1.89 7.28
CA SER A 104 6.79 -0.85 6.86
C SER A 104 6.34 -0.19 5.57
N SER A 105 6.97 0.95 5.24
CA SER A 105 6.89 1.52 3.90
C SER A 105 8.23 1.41 3.17
N LEU A 106 8.14 1.32 1.85
CA LEU A 106 9.28 1.23 0.95
C LEU A 106 8.99 2.07 -0.30
N HIS A 107 9.98 2.78 -0.81
CA HIS A 107 9.83 3.48 -2.07
C HIS A 107 9.96 2.51 -3.25
N GLY A 108 8.94 2.46 -4.09
CA GLY A 108 8.88 1.66 -5.31
C GLY A 108 7.93 2.29 -6.33
N THR A 109 8.07 1.95 -7.61
CA THR A 109 7.14 2.40 -8.65
C THR A 109 5.79 1.70 -8.52
N ASP A 110 5.80 0.43 -8.17
CA ASP A 110 4.63 -0.43 -7.96
C ASP A 110 4.93 -1.54 -6.93
N SER A 111 3.96 -2.40 -6.68
CA SER A 111 4.07 -3.46 -5.67
C SER A 111 5.10 -4.54 -6.02
N ALA A 112 5.27 -4.90 -7.29
CA ALA A 112 6.29 -5.88 -7.71
C ALA A 112 7.71 -5.29 -7.62
N ALA A 113 7.89 -4.01 -7.98
CA ALA A 113 9.16 -3.31 -7.84
C ALA A 113 9.62 -3.20 -6.38
N ALA A 114 8.69 -3.14 -5.42
CA ALA A 114 9.04 -3.12 -4.00
C ALA A 114 9.74 -4.41 -3.54
N LEU A 115 9.39 -5.58 -4.11
CA LEU A 115 10.10 -6.84 -3.84
C LEU A 115 11.54 -6.81 -4.38
N HIS A 116 11.70 -6.31 -5.61
CA HIS A 116 13.05 -6.15 -6.21
C HIS A 116 13.89 -5.16 -5.42
N ARG A 117 13.28 -4.12 -4.87
CA ARG A 117 14.00 -3.16 -4.02
C ARG A 117 14.61 -3.81 -2.78
N LEU A 118 13.96 -4.81 -2.18
CA LEU A 118 14.54 -5.59 -1.08
C LEU A 118 15.72 -6.46 -1.56
N LEU A 119 15.61 -7.08 -2.74
CA LEU A 119 16.71 -7.80 -3.37
C LEU A 119 17.91 -6.89 -3.64
N ASP A 120 17.68 -5.70 -4.19
CA ASP A 120 18.70 -4.67 -4.45
C ASP A 120 19.41 -4.19 -3.17
N MET A 121 18.70 -4.22 -2.03
CA MET A 121 19.30 -3.94 -0.71
C MET A 121 20.12 -5.10 -0.17
N GLY A 122 20.27 -6.19 -0.92
CA GLY A 122 21.07 -7.36 -0.54
C GLY A 122 20.38 -8.27 0.48
N ILE A 123 19.04 -8.27 0.52
CA ILE A 123 18.30 -9.25 1.29
C ILE A 123 18.15 -10.51 0.45
N GLU A 124 18.50 -11.66 1.01
CA GLU A 124 18.45 -12.93 0.31
C GLU A 124 17.00 -13.26 -0.11
N ALA A 125 16.84 -13.72 -1.35
CA ALA A 125 15.55 -13.97 -1.97
C ALA A 125 14.66 -14.94 -1.16
N PHE A 126 15.26 -15.98 -0.55
CA PHE A 126 14.51 -16.94 0.27
C PHE A 126 13.98 -16.33 1.57
N LEU A 127 14.68 -15.32 2.14
CA LEU A 127 14.20 -14.60 3.33
C LEU A 127 13.00 -13.70 2.97
N ILE A 128 13.07 -13.01 1.83
CA ILE A 128 11.95 -12.22 1.32
C ILE A 128 10.72 -13.12 1.07
N ALA A 129 10.92 -14.22 0.34
CA ALA A 129 9.87 -15.18 0.03
C ALA A 129 9.22 -15.80 1.27
N SER A 130 9.97 -15.94 2.37
CA SER A 130 9.48 -16.54 3.61
C SER A 130 8.84 -15.54 4.57
N SER A 131 9.25 -14.26 4.54
CA SER A 131 8.82 -13.24 5.50
C SER A 131 7.76 -12.28 4.95
N VAL A 132 7.81 -11.94 3.66
CA VAL A 132 6.85 -10.98 3.09
C VAL A 132 5.52 -11.67 2.82
N MET A 133 4.43 -11.12 3.37
CA MET A 133 3.06 -11.62 3.17
C MET A 133 2.35 -10.92 2.02
N GLY A 134 2.64 -9.65 1.81
CA GLY A 134 2.01 -8.85 0.78
C GLY A 134 2.61 -7.46 0.66
N VAL A 135 2.33 -6.83 -0.46
CA VAL A 135 2.73 -5.46 -0.76
C VAL A 135 1.52 -4.67 -1.22
N ILE A 136 1.30 -3.52 -0.60
CA ILE A 136 0.26 -2.58 -1.01
C ILE A 136 0.94 -1.44 -1.77
N GLY A 137 0.67 -1.35 -3.06
CA GLY A 137 1.00 -0.18 -3.87
C GLY A 137 -0.05 0.92 -3.66
N GLN A 138 0.39 2.18 -3.52
CA GLN A 138 -0.50 3.32 -3.33
C GLN A 138 -0.03 4.53 -4.14
N ARG A 139 -0.99 5.25 -4.73
CA ARG A 139 -0.82 6.59 -5.29
C ARG A 139 -1.98 7.47 -4.85
N LEU A 140 -1.75 8.78 -4.85
CA LEU A 140 -2.78 9.78 -4.61
C LEU A 140 -3.12 10.48 -5.91
N LEU A 141 -4.38 10.39 -6.31
CA LEU A 141 -4.95 11.14 -7.42
C LEU A 141 -5.68 12.38 -6.89
N ARG A 142 -5.63 13.47 -7.62
CA ARG A 142 -6.42 14.66 -7.30
C ARG A 142 -7.88 14.41 -7.66
N ARG A 143 -8.79 14.87 -6.83
CA ARG A 143 -10.23 14.81 -7.09
C ARG A 143 -10.68 16.02 -7.88
N ILE A 144 -11.60 15.84 -8.79
CA ILE A 144 -12.26 16.94 -9.51
C ILE A 144 -12.94 17.84 -8.47
N CYS A 145 -12.79 19.14 -8.61
CA CYS A 145 -13.46 20.11 -7.75
C CYS A 145 -14.96 20.14 -8.05
N ASP A 146 -15.77 19.84 -7.05
CA ASP A 146 -17.22 19.78 -7.20
C ASP A 146 -17.84 21.15 -7.55
N SER A 147 -17.22 22.27 -7.09
CA SER A 147 -17.71 23.64 -7.34
C SER A 147 -17.54 24.10 -8.79
N CYS A 148 -16.62 23.50 -9.55
CA CYS A 148 -16.38 23.91 -10.95
C CYS A 148 -16.35 22.72 -11.93
N LYS A 149 -16.92 21.59 -11.52
CA LYS A 149 -17.06 20.40 -12.33
C LYS A 149 -17.93 20.65 -13.54
N GLN A 150 -17.41 20.37 -14.73
CA GLN A 150 -18.15 20.52 -15.98
C GLN A 150 -17.82 19.39 -16.95
N PRO A 151 -18.73 19.09 -17.90
CA PRO A 151 -18.49 18.05 -18.89
C PRO A 151 -17.39 18.44 -19.86
N TYR A 152 -16.62 17.45 -20.30
CA TYR A 152 -15.65 17.59 -21.40
C TYR A 152 -15.63 16.34 -22.28
N LYS A 153 -15.08 16.49 -23.46
CA LYS A 153 -14.86 15.36 -24.36
C LYS A 153 -13.37 14.95 -24.26
N PRO A 154 -13.08 13.72 -23.83
CA PRO A 154 -11.72 13.20 -23.80
C PRO A 154 -11.10 13.19 -25.20
N ASP A 155 -9.80 13.35 -25.27
CA ASP A 155 -9.07 13.12 -26.52
C ASP A 155 -8.97 11.63 -26.86
N ALA A 156 -8.33 11.33 -28.00
CA ALA A 156 -8.25 9.94 -28.49
C ALA A 156 -7.39 9.04 -27.61
N GLU A 157 -6.32 9.59 -26.99
CA GLU A 157 -5.43 8.86 -26.09
C GLU A 157 -6.12 8.57 -24.76
N GLU A 158 -6.76 9.56 -24.16
CA GLU A 158 -7.56 9.42 -22.94
C GLU A 158 -8.66 8.38 -23.13
N MET A 159 -9.37 8.42 -24.27
CA MET A 159 -10.44 7.48 -24.56
C MET A 159 -9.92 6.06 -24.78
N ALA A 160 -8.81 5.89 -25.49
CA ALA A 160 -8.17 4.60 -25.72
C ALA A 160 -7.76 3.95 -24.38
N LEU A 161 -7.14 4.71 -23.48
CA LEU A 161 -6.76 4.25 -22.14
C LEU A 161 -7.98 3.82 -21.33
N PHE A 162 -9.03 4.65 -21.31
CA PHE A 162 -10.26 4.36 -20.57
C PHE A 162 -10.91 3.06 -21.08
N GLN A 163 -11.08 2.92 -22.38
CA GLN A 163 -11.70 1.75 -23.01
C GLN A 163 -10.87 0.48 -22.83
N HIS A 164 -9.54 0.59 -22.85
CA HIS A 164 -8.67 -0.56 -22.63
C HIS A 164 -8.88 -1.19 -21.24
N HIS A 165 -9.00 -0.38 -20.20
CA HIS A 165 -9.15 -0.86 -18.82
C HIS A 165 -10.61 -1.08 -18.41
N LEU A 166 -11.57 -0.46 -19.09
CA LEU A 166 -12.98 -0.58 -18.79
C LEU A 166 -13.85 -0.73 -20.07
N PRO A 167 -13.61 -1.78 -20.88
CA PRO A 167 -14.23 -1.93 -22.21
C PRO A 167 -15.75 -2.08 -22.17
N LYS A 168 -16.32 -2.46 -21.01
CA LYS A 168 -17.77 -2.64 -20.83
C LYS A 168 -18.46 -1.37 -20.29
N SER A 169 -17.71 -0.29 -20.00
CA SER A 169 -18.31 0.97 -19.61
C SER A 169 -18.99 1.63 -20.80
N GLY A 170 -20.28 1.91 -20.67
CA GLY A 170 -21.03 2.72 -21.63
C GLY A 170 -20.87 4.22 -21.42
N LYS A 171 -19.84 4.68 -20.67
CA LYS A 171 -19.65 6.08 -20.34
C LYS A 171 -19.36 6.92 -21.58
N THR A 172 -20.19 7.91 -21.81
CA THR A 172 -20.06 8.89 -22.91
C THR A 172 -19.81 10.31 -22.43
N LEU A 173 -20.07 10.57 -21.14
CA LEU A 173 -19.94 11.89 -20.51
C LEU A 173 -18.80 11.84 -19.49
N PHE A 174 -17.79 12.67 -19.70
CA PHE A 174 -16.64 12.82 -18.81
C PHE A 174 -16.64 14.23 -18.20
N PHE A 175 -15.98 14.36 -17.04
CA PHE A 175 -15.95 15.62 -16.30
C PHE A 175 -14.52 16.04 -15.99
N HIS A 176 -14.31 17.35 -15.94
CA HIS A 176 -13.12 18.00 -15.42
C HIS A 176 -13.49 19.23 -14.59
N GLY A 177 -12.57 19.78 -13.85
CA GLY A 177 -12.75 21.06 -13.16
C GLY A 177 -12.27 22.21 -14.05
N ALA A 178 -13.13 23.21 -14.27
CA ALA A 178 -12.80 24.38 -15.04
C ALA A 178 -11.81 25.35 -14.34
N GLY A 179 -11.69 25.21 -13.01
CA GLY A 179 -11.00 26.17 -12.16
C GLY A 179 -11.98 27.16 -11.50
N CYS A 180 -11.80 27.39 -10.22
CA CYS A 180 -12.57 28.35 -9.43
C CYS A 180 -11.77 28.78 -8.19
N ASN A 181 -12.32 29.69 -7.39
CA ASN A 181 -11.66 30.16 -6.17
C ASN A 181 -11.48 29.04 -5.14
N ASP A 182 -12.44 28.11 -5.01
CA ASP A 182 -12.38 27.01 -4.04
C ASP A 182 -11.25 26.02 -4.31
N CYS A 183 -10.81 25.88 -5.56
CA CYS A 183 -9.71 25.03 -5.96
C CYS A 183 -8.47 25.81 -6.39
N SER A 184 -8.40 27.10 -6.13
CA SER A 184 -7.29 27.98 -6.54
C SER A 184 -6.97 27.87 -8.04
N GLN A 185 -8.02 27.84 -8.87
CA GLN A 185 -7.97 27.75 -10.34
C GLN A 185 -7.38 26.43 -10.89
N THR A 186 -7.14 25.43 -10.05
CA THR A 186 -6.53 24.17 -10.49
C THR A 186 -7.51 23.18 -11.13
N GLY A 187 -8.82 23.34 -10.90
CA GLY A 187 -9.84 22.36 -11.26
C GLY A 187 -9.92 21.15 -10.36
N TYR A 188 -9.03 21.04 -9.37
CA TYR A 188 -8.94 19.90 -8.45
C TYR A 188 -8.97 20.35 -7.00
N ARG A 189 -9.64 19.58 -6.16
CA ARG A 189 -9.70 19.78 -4.71
C ARG A 189 -9.64 18.45 -4.00
N ASP A 190 -8.79 18.35 -2.97
CA ASP A 190 -8.52 17.12 -2.23
C ASP A 190 -7.84 16.01 -3.07
N ARG A 191 -7.58 14.90 -2.44
CA ARG A 191 -6.96 13.72 -3.05
C ARG A 191 -7.68 12.46 -2.62
N ILE A 192 -7.57 11.42 -3.46
CA ILE A 192 -8.08 10.08 -3.18
C ILE A 192 -6.97 9.07 -3.39
N GLY A 193 -6.89 8.06 -2.51
CA GLY A 193 -5.95 6.95 -2.68
C GLY A 193 -6.44 5.97 -3.72
N VAL A 194 -5.54 5.52 -4.57
CA VAL A 194 -5.71 4.35 -5.43
C VAL A 194 -4.68 3.31 -5.03
N TYR A 195 -5.08 2.04 -5.05
CA TYR A 195 -4.32 0.95 -4.44
C TYR A 195 -4.24 -0.25 -5.36
N GLU A 196 -3.15 -1.02 -5.21
CA GLU A 196 -3.05 -2.39 -5.69
C GLU A 196 -2.52 -3.28 -4.56
N LEU A 197 -2.95 -4.51 -4.48
CA LEU A 197 -2.54 -5.46 -3.45
C LEU A 197 -1.93 -6.69 -4.08
N LEU A 198 -0.62 -6.81 -3.96
CA LEU A 198 0.14 -8.00 -4.35
C LEU A 198 0.24 -8.93 -3.14
N LYS A 199 -0.40 -10.09 -3.20
CA LYS A 199 -0.28 -11.16 -2.20
C LYS A 199 0.90 -12.05 -2.56
N ILE A 200 1.68 -12.44 -1.57
CA ILE A 200 2.83 -13.34 -1.81
C ILE A 200 2.34 -14.79 -1.78
N SER A 201 1.82 -15.24 -2.90
CA SER A 201 1.41 -16.64 -3.13
C SER A 201 2.61 -17.58 -3.24
N PRO A 202 2.41 -18.90 -3.22
CA PRO A 202 3.49 -19.87 -3.50
C PRO A 202 4.16 -19.64 -4.86
N ALA A 203 3.40 -19.29 -5.90
CA ALA A 203 3.96 -19.00 -7.21
C ALA A 203 4.81 -17.73 -7.21
N ILE A 204 4.35 -16.66 -6.57
CA ILE A 204 5.13 -15.43 -6.41
C ILE A 204 6.41 -15.69 -5.60
N ARG A 205 6.35 -16.49 -4.52
CA ARG A 205 7.54 -16.89 -3.75
C ARG A 205 8.59 -17.57 -4.62
N GLN A 206 8.14 -18.50 -5.46
CA GLN A 206 9.04 -19.20 -6.39
C GLN A 206 9.71 -18.22 -7.36
N LEU A 207 8.96 -17.30 -7.94
CA LEU A 207 9.49 -16.27 -8.83
C LEU A 207 10.50 -15.35 -8.13
N VAL A 208 10.26 -14.98 -6.86
CA VAL A 208 11.23 -14.19 -6.08
C VAL A 208 12.53 -14.95 -5.87
N VAL A 209 12.45 -16.25 -5.49
CA VAL A 209 13.64 -17.10 -5.29
C VAL A 209 14.41 -17.30 -6.60
N GLU A 210 13.73 -17.39 -7.74
CA GLU A 210 14.32 -17.49 -9.07
C GLU A 210 14.88 -16.16 -9.61
N HIS A 211 14.77 -15.06 -8.85
CA HIS A 211 15.13 -13.72 -9.31
C HIS A 211 14.43 -13.34 -10.63
N ALA A 212 13.17 -13.75 -10.78
CA ALA A 212 12.37 -13.40 -11.96
C ALA A 212 12.20 -11.88 -12.10
N THR A 213 11.99 -11.41 -13.32
CA THR A 213 11.80 -9.97 -13.59
C THR A 213 10.53 -9.43 -12.91
N THR A 214 10.54 -8.13 -12.59
CA THR A 214 9.38 -7.42 -12.03
C THR A 214 8.12 -7.65 -12.85
N GLU A 215 8.24 -7.65 -14.17
CA GLU A 215 7.10 -7.87 -15.07
C GLU A 215 6.52 -9.27 -14.94
N ARG A 216 7.37 -10.29 -14.80
CA ARG A 216 6.91 -11.67 -14.62
C ARG A 216 6.20 -11.86 -13.28
N VAL A 217 6.71 -11.22 -12.22
CA VAL A 217 6.05 -11.20 -10.90
C VAL A 217 4.69 -10.50 -10.99
N ARG A 218 4.64 -9.35 -11.67
CA ARG A 218 3.41 -8.58 -11.87
C ARG A 218 2.36 -9.39 -12.65
N GLN A 219 2.76 -10.00 -13.77
CA GLN A 219 1.86 -10.80 -14.59
C GLN A 219 1.28 -11.98 -13.79
N CYS A 220 2.12 -12.72 -13.06
CA CYS A 220 1.67 -13.80 -12.20
C CYS A 220 0.65 -13.31 -11.15
N ALA A 221 0.91 -12.17 -10.54
CA ALA A 221 -0.02 -11.57 -9.56
C ALA A 221 -1.36 -11.19 -10.20
N ILE A 222 -1.35 -10.66 -11.43
CA ILE A 222 -2.57 -10.34 -12.20
C ILE A 222 -3.34 -11.63 -12.53
N ASP A 223 -2.66 -12.66 -12.97
CA ASP A 223 -3.27 -13.96 -13.30
C ASP A 223 -3.92 -14.61 -12.05
N GLU A 224 -3.37 -14.35 -10.86
CA GLU A 224 -3.93 -14.75 -9.57
C GLU A 224 -5.01 -13.78 -9.03
N GLY A 225 -5.39 -12.76 -9.79
CA GLY A 225 -6.50 -11.86 -9.49
C GLY A 225 -6.10 -10.52 -8.84
N MET A 226 -4.81 -10.15 -8.82
CA MET A 226 -4.40 -8.80 -8.47
C MET A 226 -5.00 -7.81 -9.48
N ARG A 227 -5.64 -6.78 -8.97
CA ARG A 227 -6.10 -5.67 -9.81
C ARG A 227 -5.02 -4.61 -9.88
N PRO A 228 -4.46 -4.33 -11.07
CA PRO A 228 -3.46 -3.27 -11.24
C PRO A 228 -4.00 -1.91 -10.80
N MET A 229 -3.15 -1.07 -10.27
CA MET A 229 -3.51 0.26 -9.78
C MET A 229 -4.18 1.12 -10.86
N ILE A 230 -3.75 0.98 -12.11
CA ILE A 230 -4.35 1.67 -13.26
C ILE A 230 -5.83 1.29 -13.46
N ALA A 231 -6.17 0.02 -13.34
CA ALA A 231 -7.56 -0.42 -13.48
C ALA A 231 -8.45 0.12 -12.36
N GLU A 232 -7.93 0.21 -11.13
CA GLU A 232 -8.64 0.84 -10.01
C GLU A 232 -8.76 2.37 -10.21
N ALA A 233 -7.73 3.03 -10.74
CA ALA A 233 -7.77 4.46 -11.05
C ALA A 233 -8.83 4.79 -12.13
N ILE A 234 -8.95 3.98 -13.16
CA ILE A 234 -9.95 4.16 -14.21
C ILE A 234 -11.39 4.02 -13.69
N LYS A 235 -11.62 3.18 -12.67
CA LYS A 235 -12.94 3.14 -11.99
C LYS A 235 -13.29 4.45 -11.29
N LEU A 236 -12.29 5.16 -10.76
CA LEU A 236 -12.50 6.49 -10.18
C LEU A 236 -12.86 7.52 -11.26
N VAL A 237 -12.34 7.36 -12.49
CA VAL A 237 -12.77 8.17 -13.65
C VAL A 237 -14.20 7.82 -14.05
N ASP A 238 -14.56 6.54 -14.06
CA ASP A 238 -15.92 6.09 -14.36
C ASP A 238 -16.95 6.67 -13.36
N SER A 239 -16.53 6.80 -12.11
CA SER A 239 -17.32 7.40 -11.03
C SER A 239 -17.23 8.93 -10.93
N ASP A 240 -16.66 9.63 -11.91
CA ASP A 240 -16.52 11.10 -11.95
C ASP A 240 -15.74 11.72 -10.78
N ILE A 241 -14.85 10.97 -10.16
CA ILE A 241 -14.04 11.40 -9.02
C ILE A 241 -12.74 12.08 -9.48
N THR A 242 -12.13 11.58 -10.55
CA THR A 242 -10.89 12.09 -11.13
C THR A 242 -10.99 12.11 -12.65
N THR A 243 -9.94 12.62 -13.33
CA THR A 243 -9.87 12.68 -14.80
C THR A 243 -8.91 11.62 -15.36
N VAL A 244 -9.07 11.27 -16.63
CA VAL A 244 -8.11 10.40 -17.34
C VAL A 244 -6.73 11.07 -17.38
N ALA A 245 -6.67 12.38 -17.67
CA ALA A 245 -5.42 13.14 -17.65
C ALA A 245 -4.67 13.04 -16.31
N GLU A 246 -5.38 13.07 -15.17
CA GLU A 246 -4.76 12.91 -13.85
C GLU A 246 -4.21 11.49 -13.63
N VAL A 247 -4.90 10.48 -14.14
CA VAL A 247 -4.45 9.09 -14.10
C VAL A 247 -3.17 8.92 -14.91
N ILE A 248 -3.14 9.44 -16.15
CA ILE A 248 -1.95 9.43 -17.01
C ILE A 248 -0.78 10.12 -16.29
N ARG A 249 -0.98 11.35 -15.84
CA ARG A 249 0.06 12.15 -15.16
C ARG A 249 0.65 11.42 -13.95
N THR A 250 -0.15 10.67 -13.21
CA THR A 250 0.28 10.10 -11.91
C THR A 250 0.83 8.69 -12.03
N LEU A 251 0.33 7.90 -12.99
CA LEU A 251 0.67 6.47 -13.10
C LEU A 251 1.58 6.13 -14.29
N TYR A 252 1.63 6.99 -15.34
CA TYR A 252 2.47 6.76 -16.52
C TYR A 252 3.71 7.66 -16.59
N VAL A 253 3.67 8.85 -16.01
CA VAL A 253 4.77 9.85 -16.09
C VAL A 253 5.63 9.83 -14.82
N ALA A 254 5.37 8.93 -13.89
CA ALA A 254 6.06 8.87 -12.59
C ALA A 254 7.30 7.95 -12.61
#